data_018e928ea35170e6de66b3daba1bafea
#
_entry.id   018e928ea35170e6de66b3daba1bafea
#
_cell.length_a   1.000
_cell.length_b   1.000
_cell.length_c   1.000
_cell.angle_alpha   90.00
_cell.angle_beta   90.00
_cell.angle_gamma   90.00
#
_symmetry.space_group_name_H-M   'P 1'
#
loop_
_entity.id
_entity.type
_entity.pdbx_description
1 polymer ?
#
loop_
_entity_poly.entity_id
_entity_poly.type
_entity_poly.pdbx_seq_one_letter_code
_entity_poly.pdbx_strand_id
1 'polypeptide(L)'
;AREGREVDYGQLRSVFSRSGFTSGYFDGKIGPELFGTRQKEDVTAAAGVLDQLAALCRHETPLVPVEMEFAMEPGRPVELCCRDRDGHEVQVKGPLPQEARTRPTDEGLVRRGLEKTGGTPYYLDKLTCRLGEGLMVPVSVLNSLRKEALEELTCQRAGETAPHPFDPSGIRTAVPAPSSPAPAPWRVRLASLEQMTPQVEREA
;
A
#
# COMPACT_ATOMS: atom_id res chain seq x y z
N ALA A 1 4.39 10.36 -12.74
CA ALA A 1 4.17 11.81 -12.88
C ALA A 1 4.75 12.62 -11.71
N ARG A 2 4.75 12.08 -10.46
CA ARG A 2 5.23 12.81 -9.27
C ARG A 2 6.74 13.11 -9.28
N GLU A 3 7.52 12.37 -10.05
CA GLU A 3 8.98 12.51 -10.18
C GLU A 3 9.42 13.02 -11.56
N GLY A 4 8.51 13.57 -12.35
CA GLY A 4 8.82 14.05 -13.70
C GLY A 4 9.19 12.97 -14.73
N ARG A 5 8.99 11.70 -14.38
CA ARG A 5 9.22 10.60 -15.32
C ARG A 5 8.15 10.58 -16.39
N GLU A 6 8.59 10.38 -17.61
CA GLU A 6 7.70 10.20 -18.73
C GLU A 6 6.87 8.93 -18.57
N VAL A 7 5.55 9.05 -18.76
CA VAL A 7 4.62 7.93 -18.60
C VAL A 7 4.60 7.11 -19.88
N ASP A 8 4.85 5.81 -19.79
CA ASP A 8 4.69 4.88 -20.91
C ASP A 8 3.20 4.62 -21.17
N TYR A 9 2.62 5.39 -22.07
CA TYR A 9 1.23 5.22 -22.48
C TYR A 9 0.96 3.87 -23.16
N GLY A 10 1.96 3.24 -23.76
CA GLY A 10 1.85 1.91 -24.37
C GLY A 10 1.56 0.86 -23.32
N GLN A 11 2.31 0.85 -22.22
CA GLN A 11 2.07 -0.03 -21.10
C GLN A 11 0.72 0.22 -20.42
N LEU A 12 0.36 1.49 -20.18
CA LEU A 12 -0.94 1.82 -19.63
C LEU A 12 -2.07 1.31 -20.50
N ARG A 13 -1.97 1.51 -21.80
CA ARG A 13 -2.97 1.04 -22.75
C ARG A 13 -3.11 -0.47 -22.72
N SER A 14 -2.03 -1.23 -22.72
CA SER A 14 -2.08 -2.69 -22.71
C SER A 14 -2.73 -3.25 -21.43
N VAL A 15 -2.58 -2.59 -20.29
CA VAL A 15 -3.15 -3.04 -19.00
C VAL A 15 -4.60 -2.63 -18.83
N PHE A 16 -4.93 -1.38 -19.15
CA PHE A 16 -6.24 -0.80 -18.83
C PHE A 16 -7.24 -0.86 -19.99
N SER A 17 -6.78 -1.01 -21.23
CA SER A 17 -7.64 -1.13 -22.39
C SER A 17 -8.10 -2.57 -22.60
N ARG A 18 -9.39 -2.81 -22.67
CA ARG A 18 -9.96 -4.12 -23.05
C ARG A 18 -10.33 -4.19 -24.54
N SER A 19 -10.57 -3.03 -25.16
CA SER A 19 -10.99 -2.92 -26.55
C SER A 19 -10.78 -1.51 -27.09
N GLY A 20 -9.80 -0.79 -26.56
CA GLY A 20 -9.53 0.61 -26.81
C GLY A 20 -10.05 1.55 -25.73
N PHE A 21 -9.72 2.81 -25.87
CA PHE A 21 -10.27 3.90 -25.06
C PHE A 21 -11.27 4.69 -25.88
N THR A 22 -12.28 5.22 -25.24
CA THR A 22 -13.28 6.10 -25.86
C THR A 22 -13.33 7.44 -25.13
N SER A 23 -13.52 8.51 -25.87
CA SER A 23 -13.84 9.85 -25.36
C SER A 23 -15.35 10.12 -25.32
N GLY A 24 -16.17 9.15 -25.70
CA GLY A 24 -17.60 9.35 -25.93
C GLY A 24 -18.35 9.97 -24.75
N TYR A 25 -18.02 9.57 -23.51
CA TYR A 25 -18.62 10.20 -22.33
C TYR A 25 -18.20 11.67 -22.16
N PHE A 26 -16.95 11.98 -22.46
CA PHE A 26 -16.44 13.35 -22.41
C PHE A 26 -17.06 14.22 -23.52
N ASP A 27 -17.23 13.65 -24.71
CA ASP A 27 -17.79 14.34 -25.88
C ASP A 27 -19.34 14.37 -25.88
N GLY A 28 -19.98 13.76 -24.89
CA GLY A 28 -21.45 13.62 -24.81
C GLY A 28 -22.06 12.70 -25.86
N LYS A 29 -21.23 11.87 -26.51
CA LYS A 29 -21.68 10.87 -27.51
C LYS A 29 -21.90 9.55 -26.84
N ILE A 30 -23.14 9.28 -26.45
CA ILE A 30 -23.52 8.05 -25.76
C ILE A 30 -24.26 7.14 -26.74
N GLY A 31 -23.55 6.17 -27.29
CA GLY A 31 -24.11 5.24 -28.29
C GLY A 31 -23.41 3.89 -28.29
N PRO A 32 -23.75 2.98 -29.20
CA PRO A 32 -23.13 1.67 -29.33
C PRO A 32 -21.60 1.72 -29.52
N GLU A 33 -21.07 2.81 -30.05
CA GLU A 33 -19.65 3.05 -30.27
C GLU A 33 -18.82 3.14 -28.98
N LEU A 34 -19.48 3.31 -27.83
CA LEU A 34 -18.82 3.25 -26.52
C LEU A 34 -18.37 1.81 -26.15
N PHE A 35 -18.97 0.83 -26.78
CA PHE A 35 -18.71 -0.59 -26.53
C PHE A 35 -17.76 -1.11 -27.61
N GLY A 36 -16.47 -1.17 -27.28
CA GLY A 36 -15.50 -1.82 -28.18
C GLY A 36 -15.67 -3.33 -28.21
N THR A 37 -15.21 -3.94 -29.31
CA THR A 37 -15.16 -5.39 -29.43
C THR A 37 -13.80 -5.91 -28.96
N ARG A 38 -13.79 -6.79 -27.96
CA ARG A 38 -12.56 -7.37 -27.43
C ARG A 38 -11.91 -8.26 -28.48
N GLN A 39 -10.66 -7.95 -28.82
CA GLN A 39 -9.84 -8.73 -29.73
C GLN A 39 -8.92 -9.67 -28.94
N LYS A 40 -8.49 -10.78 -29.58
CA LYS A 40 -7.55 -11.73 -28.95
C LYS A 40 -6.21 -11.08 -28.67
N GLU A 41 -5.80 -10.17 -29.53
CA GLU A 41 -4.56 -9.38 -29.45
C GLU A 41 -4.51 -8.50 -28.18
N ASP A 42 -5.64 -7.94 -27.75
CA ASP A 42 -5.75 -7.14 -26.52
C ASP A 42 -5.43 -7.97 -25.28
N VAL A 43 -5.83 -9.25 -25.30
CA VAL A 43 -5.57 -10.18 -24.18
C VAL A 43 -4.10 -10.57 -24.11
N THR A 44 -3.51 -10.90 -25.26
CA THR A 44 -2.12 -11.34 -25.33
C THR A 44 -1.16 -10.20 -25.05
N ALA A 45 -1.45 -8.99 -25.49
CA ALA A 45 -0.62 -7.81 -25.21
C ALA A 45 -0.54 -7.48 -23.72
N ALA A 46 -1.61 -7.70 -22.96
CA ALA A 46 -1.64 -7.43 -21.53
C ALA A 46 -0.86 -8.46 -20.69
N ALA A 47 -0.78 -9.72 -21.13
CA ALA A 47 -0.24 -10.82 -20.33
C ALA A 47 1.22 -10.57 -19.89
N GLY A 48 2.10 -10.20 -20.82
CA GLY A 48 3.52 -9.95 -20.51
C GLY A 48 3.73 -8.76 -19.59
N VAL A 49 2.93 -7.71 -19.73
CA VAL A 49 3.01 -6.51 -18.87
C VAL A 49 2.46 -6.81 -17.46
N LEU A 50 1.39 -7.59 -17.35
CA LEU A 50 0.83 -7.99 -16.06
C LEU A 50 1.81 -8.86 -15.26
N ASP A 51 2.54 -9.77 -15.91
CA ASP A 51 3.57 -10.57 -15.26
C ASP A 51 4.73 -9.72 -14.74
N GLN A 52 5.16 -8.71 -15.51
CA GLN A 52 6.18 -7.74 -15.06
C GLN A 52 5.70 -6.93 -13.86
N LEU A 53 4.46 -6.43 -13.90
CA LEU A 53 3.86 -5.69 -12.79
C LEU A 53 3.68 -6.57 -11.55
N ALA A 54 3.25 -7.82 -11.72
CA ALA A 54 3.16 -8.77 -10.63
C ALA A 54 4.54 -9.06 -10.01
N ALA A 55 5.60 -9.10 -10.80
CA ALA A 55 6.96 -9.26 -10.29
C ALA A 55 7.42 -8.04 -9.48
N LEU A 56 7.08 -6.82 -9.92
CA LEU A 56 7.37 -5.59 -9.17
C LEU A 56 6.62 -5.52 -7.83
N CYS A 57 5.39 -6.01 -7.79
CA CYS A 57 4.57 -6.03 -6.56
C CYS A 57 4.97 -7.14 -5.57
N ARG A 58 5.80 -8.11 -5.98
CA ARG A 58 6.27 -9.20 -5.09
C ARG A 58 7.28 -8.74 -4.05
N HIS A 59 8.00 -7.68 -4.33
CA HIS A 59 9.03 -7.14 -3.46
C HIS A 59 8.74 -5.68 -3.17
N GLU A 60 8.66 -5.36 -1.89
CA GLU A 60 8.54 -3.99 -1.46
C GLU A 60 9.83 -3.24 -1.78
N THR A 61 9.70 -2.06 -2.39
CA THR A 61 10.86 -1.20 -2.65
C THR A 61 11.11 -0.36 -1.40
N PRO A 62 12.27 -0.49 -0.76
CA PRO A 62 12.57 0.29 0.45
C PRO A 62 12.74 1.76 0.08
N LEU A 63 11.86 2.61 0.61
CA LEU A 63 11.83 4.05 0.35
C LEU A 63 12.02 4.90 1.61
N VAL A 64 11.88 4.29 2.79
CA VAL A 64 11.94 4.99 4.07
C VAL A 64 13.31 4.80 4.70
N PRO A 65 14.13 5.85 4.81
CA PRO A 65 15.41 5.79 5.51
C PRO A 65 15.18 5.66 7.01
N VAL A 66 15.95 4.77 7.62
CA VAL A 66 15.99 4.63 9.08
C VAL A 66 17.42 4.73 9.60
N GLU A 67 17.57 5.43 10.71
CA GLU A 67 18.79 5.45 11.51
C GLU A 67 18.63 4.42 12.63
N MET A 68 19.68 3.60 12.83
CA MET A 68 19.70 2.61 13.90
C MET A 68 20.87 2.87 14.83
N GLU A 69 20.61 2.76 16.13
CA GLU A 69 21.62 2.80 17.17
C GLU A 69 21.58 1.51 17.97
N PHE A 70 22.66 0.73 17.93
CA PHE A 70 22.78 -0.54 18.64
C PHE A 70 23.73 -0.38 19.80
N ALA A 71 23.28 -0.75 21.01
CA ALA A 71 24.07 -0.71 22.22
C ALA A 71 24.21 -2.11 22.85
N MET A 72 25.43 -2.48 23.21
CA MET A 72 25.78 -3.72 23.89
C MET A 72 26.81 -3.43 24.97
N GLU A 73 26.38 -3.43 26.23
CA GLU A 73 27.20 -3.11 27.39
C GLU A 73 27.22 -4.28 28.39
N PRO A 74 28.30 -4.44 29.18
CA PRO A 74 28.36 -5.48 30.20
C PRO A 74 27.24 -5.33 31.22
N GLY A 75 26.55 -6.44 31.54
CA GLY A 75 25.52 -6.48 32.58
C GLY A 75 24.22 -5.77 32.23
N ARG A 76 24.06 -5.26 30.98
CA ARG A 76 22.82 -4.66 30.47
C ARG A 76 22.27 -5.44 29.29
N PRO A 77 20.94 -5.50 29.13
CA PRO A 77 20.35 -6.04 27.91
C PRO A 77 20.87 -5.28 26.69
N VAL A 78 21.01 -5.97 25.55
CA VAL A 78 21.28 -5.29 24.28
C VAL A 78 20.08 -4.45 23.90
N GLU A 79 20.32 -3.29 23.33
CA GLU A 79 19.29 -2.34 22.94
C GLU A 79 19.46 -1.95 21.47
N LEU A 80 18.35 -1.85 20.77
CA LEU A 80 18.29 -1.31 19.42
C LEU A 80 17.29 -0.15 19.41
N CYS A 81 17.75 1.04 19.09
CA CYS A 81 16.93 2.19 18.81
C CYS A 81 16.82 2.36 17.30
N CYS A 82 15.62 2.57 16.79
CA CYS A 82 15.35 2.80 15.38
C CYS A 82 14.54 4.08 15.23
N ARG A 83 15.03 5.01 14.38
CA ARG A 83 14.39 6.31 14.16
C ARG A 83 14.23 6.57 12.67
N ASP A 84 13.08 7.11 12.28
CA ASP A 84 12.85 7.62 10.92
C ASP A 84 13.04 9.14 10.83
N ARG A 85 12.92 9.70 9.63
CA ARG A 85 13.02 11.16 9.41
C ARG A 85 11.76 11.93 9.79
N ASP A 86 10.65 11.23 10.00
CA ASP A 86 9.37 11.83 10.40
C ASP A 86 9.26 12.02 11.92
N GLY A 87 10.26 11.53 12.67
CA GLY A 87 10.35 11.69 14.13
C GLY A 87 9.79 10.52 14.94
N HIS A 88 9.41 9.41 14.30
CA HIS A 88 9.05 8.20 15.02
C HIS A 88 10.31 7.52 15.53
N GLU A 89 10.26 7.09 16.78
CA GLU A 89 11.38 6.43 17.44
C GLU A 89 10.91 5.21 18.23
N VAL A 90 11.60 4.10 18.04
CA VAL A 90 11.33 2.82 18.70
C VAL A 90 12.59 2.33 19.37
N GLN A 91 12.44 1.83 20.60
CA GLN A 91 13.53 1.21 21.35
C GLN A 91 13.12 -0.22 21.75
N VAL A 92 13.91 -1.19 21.30
CA VAL A 92 13.69 -2.61 21.56
C VAL A 92 14.85 -3.14 22.40
N LYS A 93 14.55 -4.01 23.36
CA LYS A 93 15.53 -4.63 24.26
C LYS A 93 15.63 -6.12 24.00
N GLY A 94 16.85 -6.61 23.90
CA GLY A 94 17.15 -8.02 23.76
C GLY A 94 17.66 -8.67 25.06
N PRO A 95 18.22 -9.85 24.96
CA PRO A 95 18.82 -10.55 26.08
C PRO A 95 20.12 -9.87 26.56
N LEU A 96 20.63 -10.32 27.69
CA LEU A 96 21.98 -9.95 28.14
C LEU A 96 23.02 -10.50 27.17
N PRO A 97 24.04 -9.69 26.81
CA PRO A 97 25.15 -10.18 26.02
C PRO A 97 25.98 -11.20 26.80
N GLN A 98 26.62 -12.10 26.09
CA GLN A 98 27.48 -13.11 26.66
C GLN A 98 28.94 -12.73 26.46
N GLU A 99 29.82 -13.23 27.30
CA GLU A 99 31.26 -13.14 27.04
C GLU A 99 31.65 -13.96 25.81
N ALA A 100 32.42 -13.34 24.94
CA ALA A 100 32.86 -13.98 23.72
C ALA A 100 33.91 -15.03 24.01
N ARG A 101 33.61 -16.28 23.65
CA ARG A 101 34.57 -17.40 23.82
C ARG A 101 35.61 -17.45 22.71
N THR A 102 35.24 -17.05 21.51
CA THR A 102 36.08 -17.15 20.31
C THR A 102 36.22 -15.80 19.58
N ARG A 103 35.09 -15.16 19.29
CA ARG A 103 35.07 -13.91 18.53
C ARG A 103 34.04 -12.96 19.11
N PRO A 104 34.41 -11.76 19.53
CA PRO A 104 33.44 -10.76 19.96
C PRO A 104 32.61 -10.26 18.76
N THR A 105 31.42 -9.75 19.07
CA THR A 105 30.58 -9.07 18.07
C THR A 105 31.25 -7.78 17.64
N ASP A 106 31.52 -7.68 16.36
CA ASP A 106 32.07 -6.46 15.73
C ASP A 106 30.94 -5.65 15.01
N GLU A 107 31.25 -4.40 14.71
CA GLU A 107 30.33 -3.51 13.99
C GLU A 107 29.92 -4.08 12.62
N GLY A 108 30.84 -4.78 11.93
CA GLY A 108 30.55 -5.40 10.64
C GLY A 108 29.52 -6.52 10.74
N LEU A 109 29.51 -7.28 11.84
CA LEU A 109 28.50 -8.31 12.11
C LEU A 109 27.14 -7.68 12.42
N VAL A 110 27.14 -6.63 13.25
CA VAL A 110 25.91 -5.87 13.56
C VAL A 110 25.32 -5.27 12.30
N ARG A 111 26.13 -4.60 11.49
CA ARG A 111 25.70 -4.02 10.21
C ARG A 111 25.08 -5.06 9.29
N ARG A 112 25.75 -6.18 9.04
CA ARG A 112 25.22 -7.27 8.21
C ARG A 112 23.92 -7.85 8.75
N GLY A 113 23.72 -7.85 10.06
CA GLY A 113 22.48 -8.28 10.70
C GLY A 113 21.34 -7.28 10.52
N LEU A 114 21.61 -6.00 10.72
CA LEU A 114 20.59 -4.95 10.72
C LEU A 114 20.25 -4.40 9.34
N GLU A 115 21.16 -4.48 8.37
CA GLU A 115 20.97 -4.00 7.00
C GLU A 115 19.95 -4.84 6.18
N LYS A 116 19.66 -6.06 6.62
CA LYS A 116 18.74 -6.96 5.92
C LYS A 116 17.27 -6.59 6.14
N THR A 117 16.86 -5.46 5.63
CA THR A 117 15.50 -4.92 5.76
C THR A 117 14.54 -5.39 4.67
N GLY A 118 14.93 -6.37 3.84
CA GLY A 118 14.12 -6.87 2.72
C GLY A 118 12.72 -7.31 3.15
N GLY A 119 11.71 -7.00 2.31
CA GLY A 119 10.29 -7.22 2.63
C GLY A 119 9.67 -6.15 3.53
N THR A 120 10.38 -5.05 3.77
CA THR A 120 9.88 -3.89 4.51
C THR A 120 10.07 -2.61 3.68
N PRO A 121 9.34 -1.52 3.95
CA PRO A 121 9.52 -0.26 3.26
C PRO A 121 10.80 0.49 3.66
N TYR A 122 11.58 -0.06 4.59
CA TYR A 122 12.73 0.60 5.22
C TYR A 122 14.06 0.22 4.58
N TYR A 123 15.02 1.15 4.62
CA TYR A 123 16.43 0.86 4.39
C TYR A 123 17.30 1.54 5.44
N LEU A 124 18.40 0.88 5.81
CA LEU A 124 19.36 1.40 6.78
C LEU A 124 20.15 2.55 6.15
N ASP A 125 19.91 3.77 6.63
CA ASP A 125 20.64 4.98 6.19
C ASP A 125 21.91 5.18 7.02
N LYS A 126 21.76 5.09 8.36
CA LYS A 126 22.86 5.27 9.29
C LYS A 126 22.83 4.22 10.39
N LEU A 127 24.01 3.71 10.76
CA LEU A 127 24.18 2.81 11.89
C LEU A 127 25.23 3.39 12.84
N THR A 128 24.88 3.47 14.11
CA THR A 128 25.78 3.78 15.20
C THR A 128 25.85 2.60 16.15
N CYS A 129 27.06 2.15 16.50
CA CYS A 129 27.26 1.03 17.41
C CYS A 129 28.01 1.46 18.64
N ARG A 130 27.48 1.08 19.81
CA ARG A 130 28.19 1.17 21.11
C ARG A 130 28.40 -0.27 21.59
N LEU A 131 29.63 -0.79 21.42
CA LEU A 131 29.97 -2.18 21.69
C LEU A 131 30.96 -2.25 22.86
N GLY A 132 30.55 -2.98 23.92
CA GLY A 132 31.45 -3.34 25.02
C GLY A 132 32.49 -4.38 24.56
N GLU A 133 33.70 -4.29 25.11
CA GLU A 133 34.77 -5.21 24.78
C GLU A 133 34.49 -6.65 25.23
N GLY A 134 34.92 -7.62 24.43
CA GLY A 134 34.83 -9.03 24.78
C GLY A 134 33.42 -9.61 24.81
N LEU A 135 32.42 -8.89 24.36
CA LEU A 135 31.02 -9.33 24.36
C LEU A 135 30.59 -9.91 23.03
N MET A 136 29.62 -10.82 23.09
CA MET A 136 28.98 -11.37 21.90
C MET A 136 27.47 -11.44 22.05
N VAL A 137 26.80 -11.33 20.92
CA VAL A 137 25.37 -11.60 20.74
C VAL A 137 25.13 -12.45 19.50
N PRO A 138 24.29 -13.50 19.57
CA PRO A 138 23.96 -14.31 18.40
C PRO A 138 23.30 -13.48 17.30
N VAL A 139 23.56 -13.83 16.02
CA VAL A 139 22.95 -13.19 14.85
C VAL A 139 21.42 -13.29 14.87
N SER A 140 20.89 -14.38 15.45
CA SER A 140 19.43 -14.54 15.63
C SER A 140 18.82 -13.42 16.47
N VAL A 141 19.53 -12.98 17.52
CA VAL A 141 19.08 -11.86 18.36
C VAL A 141 19.06 -10.55 17.57
N LEU A 142 20.10 -10.28 16.78
CA LEU A 142 20.12 -9.09 15.90
C LEU A 142 18.94 -9.10 14.91
N ASN A 143 18.64 -10.27 14.35
CA ASN A 143 17.50 -10.42 13.43
C ASN A 143 16.16 -10.20 14.14
N SER A 144 15.99 -10.72 15.37
CA SER A 144 14.77 -10.53 16.16
C SER A 144 14.57 -9.07 16.54
N LEU A 145 15.62 -8.41 17.04
CA LEU A 145 15.57 -6.97 17.38
C LEU A 145 15.23 -6.10 16.18
N ARG A 146 15.87 -6.36 15.03
CA ARG A 146 15.55 -5.65 13.80
C ARG A 146 14.08 -5.81 13.42
N LYS A 147 13.59 -7.06 13.41
CA LYS A 147 12.20 -7.36 13.04
C LYS A 147 11.23 -6.63 13.96
N GLU A 148 11.40 -6.77 15.26
CA GLU A 148 10.55 -6.15 16.28
C GLU A 148 10.59 -4.61 16.17
N ALA A 149 11.79 -4.02 16.02
CA ALA A 149 11.93 -2.56 15.87
C ALA A 149 11.23 -2.02 14.62
N LEU A 150 11.35 -2.71 13.48
CA LEU A 150 10.71 -2.26 12.23
C LEU A 150 9.19 -2.50 12.23
N GLU A 151 8.70 -3.55 12.89
CA GLU A 151 7.27 -3.79 13.09
C GLU A 151 6.65 -2.72 13.97
N GLU A 152 7.27 -2.40 15.09
CA GLU A 152 6.82 -1.35 16.01
C GLU A 152 6.87 0.04 15.35
N LEU A 153 7.95 0.35 14.61
CA LEU A 153 8.05 1.58 13.83
C LEU A 153 6.94 1.70 12.79
N THR A 154 6.57 0.57 12.16
CA THR A 154 5.45 0.53 11.21
C THR A 154 4.13 0.83 11.91
N CYS A 155 3.91 0.29 13.11
CA CYS A 155 2.72 0.59 13.91
C CYS A 155 2.65 2.08 14.27
N GLN A 156 3.76 2.68 14.71
CA GLN A 156 3.80 4.11 15.02
C GLN A 156 3.55 4.98 13.78
N ARG A 157 4.14 4.63 12.63
CA ARG A 157 3.92 5.34 11.36
C ARG A 157 2.50 5.22 10.83
N ALA A 158 1.90 4.04 10.99
CA ALA A 158 0.50 3.84 10.61
C ALA A 158 -0.45 4.75 11.41
N GLY A 159 -0.02 5.14 12.60
CA GLY A 159 -0.82 5.89 13.56
C GLY A 159 -2.01 5.07 14.07
N GLU A 160 -2.55 5.42 15.19
CA GLU A 160 -3.90 5.04 15.51
C GLU A 160 -4.81 5.90 14.62
N THR A 161 -5.27 5.34 13.52
CA THR A 161 -6.39 5.93 12.78
C THR A 161 -7.62 5.73 13.66
N ALA A 162 -7.72 6.56 14.71
CA ALA A 162 -8.97 6.68 15.43
C ALA A 162 -10.03 6.97 14.38
N PRO A 163 -11.09 6.15 14.27
CA PRO A 163 -12.15 6.46 13.33
C PRO A 163 -12.63 7.87 13.68
N HIS A 164 -12.38 8.82 12.78
CA HIS A 164 -12.96 10.15 12.94
C HIS A 164 -14.46 9.96 13.06
N PRO A 165 -15.08 10.37 14.17
CA PRO A 165 -16.52 10.28 14.29
C PRO A 165 -17.08 11.06 13.10
N PHE A 166 -17.72 10.33 12.20
CA PHE A 166 -18.37 10.92 11.04
C PHE A 166 -19.54 11.73 11.56
N ASP A 167 -19.46 13.05 11.47
CA ASP A 167 -20.56 13.95 11.75
C ASP A 167 -21.37 14.19 10.46
N PRO A 168 -22.52 13.53 10.31
CA PRO A 168 -23.36 13.71 9.13
C PRO A 168 -24.04 15.08 9.06
N SER A 169 -24.02 15.86 10.14
CA SER A 169 -24.68 17.18 10.20
C SER A 169 -24.04 18.21 9.27
N GLY A 170 -22.76 18.02 8.91
CA GLY A 170 -22.05 18.85 7.94
C GLY A 170 -22.36 18.52 6.48
N ILE A 171 -22.99 17.36 6.20
CA ILE A 171 -23.42 17.01 4.85
C ILE A 171 -24.73 17.73 4.60
N ARG A 172 -24.64 18.92 4.03
CA ARG A 172 -25.79 19.53 3.39
C ARG A 172 -26.10 18.68 2.14
N THR A 173 -26.96 17.68 2.31
CA THR A 173 -27.73 17.15 1.20
C THR A 173 -28.64 18.28 0.76
N ALA A 174 -28.13 19.12 -0.13
CA ALA A 174 -29.00 19.91 -0.98
C ALA A 174 -29.71 18.90 -1.90
N VAL A 175 -30.62 18.14 -1.35
CA VAL A 175 -31.68 17.57 -2.15
C VAL A 175 -32.46 18.80 -2.62
N PRO A 176 -32.42 19.15 -3.91
CA PRO A 176 -33.31 20.19 -4.41
C PRO A 176 -34.68 19.75 -3.98
N ALA A 177 -35.38 20.61 -3.20
CA ALA A 177 -36.78 20.34 -2.91
C ALA A 177 -37.43 19.98 -4.24
N PRO A 178 -38.13 18.83 -4.32
CA PRO A 178 -38.77 18.46 -5.59
C PRO A 178 -39.66 19.64 -5.97
N SER A 179 -39.24 20.36 -7.00
CA SER A 179 -40.07 21.36 -7.62
C SER A 179 -41.30 20.59 -8.08
N SER A 180 -42.36 20.66 -7.27
CA SER A 180 -43.69 20.09 -7.50
C SER A 180 -43.73 18.85 -8.40
N PRO A 181 -43.98 17.67 -7.87
CA PRO A 181 -44.09 16.51 -8.71
C PRO A 181 -45.38 16.62 -9.52
N ALA A 182 -45.26 17.05 -10.74
CA ALA A 182 -46.11 16.38 -11.72
C ALA A 182 -45.71 14.91 -11.66
N PRO A 183 -46.62 13.97 -11.34
CA PRO A 183 -46.29 12.56 -11.30
C PRO A 183 -45.67 12.22 -12.65
N ALA A 184 -44.36 11.91 -12.63
CA ALA A 184 -43.71 11.45 -13.84
C ALA A 184 -44.47 10.18 -14.25
N PRO A 185 -44.99 10.11 -15.46
CA PRO A 185 -45.74 8.93 -15.86
C PRO A 185 -44.80 7.72 -15.74
N TRP A 186 -45.25 6.69 -15.08
CA TRP A 186 -44.50 5.46 -14.96
C TRP A 186 -44.18 4.94 -16.35
N ARG A 187 -42.92 4.72 -16.66
CA ARG A 187 -42.54 4.09 -17.92
C ARG A 187 -42.20 2.63 -17.63
N VAL A 188 -43.06 1.73 -18.02
CA VAL A 188 -42.82 0.31 -17.91
C VAL A 188 -42.22 -0.21 -19.20
N ARG A 189 -41.04 -0.84 -19.12
CA ARG A 189 -40.41 -1.50 -20.26
C ARG A 189 -40.72 -2.97 -20.21
N LEU A 190 -41.49 -3.44 -21.16
CA LEU A 190 -41.83 -4.85 -21.32
C LEU A 190 -40.86 -5.53 -22.27
N ALA A 191 -40.42 -6.74 -21.97
CA ALA A 191 -39.58 -7.56 -22.83
C ALA A 191 -40.44 -8.35 -23.89
N SER A 192 -41.70 -8.59 -23.59
CA SER A 192 -42.66 -9.19 -24.51
C SER A 192 -44.07 -8.66 -24.27
N LEU A 193 -44.94 -8.76 -25.28
CA LEU A 193 -46.37 -8.37 -25.19
C LEU A 193 -47.16 -9.20 -24.16
N GLU A 194 -46.71 -10.39 -23.85
CA GLU A 194 -47.37 -11.28 -22.87
C GLU A 194 -47.24 -10.73 -21.43
N GLN A 195 -46.28 -9.81 -21.19
CA GLN A 195 -46.11 -9.13 -19.91
C GLN A 195 -47.09 -7.96 -19.73
N MET A 196 -47.84 -7.60 -20.76
CA MET A 196 -48.85 -6.55 -20.70
C MET A 196 -50.10 -7.11 -20.00
N THR A 197 -50.14 -6.98 -18.69
CA THR A 197 -51.32 -7.34 -17.92
C THR A 197 -52.30 -6.17 -17.85
N PRO A 198 -53.61 -6.40 -17.64
CA PRO A 198 -54.58 -5.31 -17.46
C PRO A 198 -54.26 -4.35 -16.29
N GLN A 199 -53.43 -4.78 -15.37
CA GLN A 199 -52.95 -3.94 -14.28
C GLN A 199 -51.85 -2.98 -14.73
N VAL A 200 -50.87 -3.47 -15.52
CA VAL A 200 -49.82 -2.65 -16.12
C VAL A 200 -50.43 -1.62 -17.07
N GLU A 201 -51.43 -1.97 -17.84
CA GLU A 201 -52.12 -1.07 -18.77
C GLU A 201 -52.91 0.05 -18.04
N ARG A 202 -53.37 -0.20 -16.82
CA ARG A 202 -54.11 0.82 -16.02
C ARG A 202 -53.20 1.75 -15.23
N GLU A 203 -52.00 1.32 -14.87
CA GLU A 203 -51.10 2.04 -14.02
C GLU A 203 -49.95 2.73 -14.79
N ALA A 204 -49.72 2.45 -16.07
CA ALA A 204 -48.74 3.07 -16.94
C ALA A 204 -49.31 4.27 -17.69
#